data_8456775a6196add04f1fa44e522af649
#
_entry.id   8456775a6196add04f1fa44e522af649
#
_cell.length_a   1.000
_cell.length_b   1.000
_cell.length_c   1.000
_cell.angle_alpha   90.00
_cell.angle_beta   90.00
_cell.angle_gamma   90.00
#
_symmetry.space_group_name_H-M   'P 1'
#
loop_
_entity.id
_entity.type
_entity.pdbx_description
1 polymer ?
#
loop_
_entity_poly.entity_id
_entity_poly.type
_entity_poly.pdbx_seq_one_letter_code
_entity_poly.pdbx_strand_id
1 'polypeptide(L)'
;MKLHLVNDEKIINRTIDIFEEVFPGENLFVVTNRTGAFKWVSKRNNVLSRSEFQKSKSDYTFSELYIHLLNRRKMDIINTLSLHNVAVYWIIWGLDLYNKLLVPKGFQIFAPTNSSCRQERKPWNLLGLLKRIQQRHEAEDTISFVKDKVDYIVTDTTDNDYSYLLKYYPELKDKIWKDFFYYPLDVILGPELIKSTVNGTNLMIGNSASATNNHEYVIDILSKLDIGNRRVIVPLSYSGKKKYVESVVRLGKELLGKNFEPLLDFVPLSEYNKMQVSVSVALFGNWRQEAIGNIIVALYLGAKVFLSPVNPVYEWARSHGLVVYELERISQQDIDTPLEDIVKLRNREILSSLYTKERMIRLIKDLVE
;
A
#
# COMPACT_ATOMS: atom_id res chain seq x y z
N MET A 1 -7.08 -16.57 -22.60
CA MET A 1 -5.91 -16.21 -21.74
C MET A 1 -6.25 -15.03 -20.86
N LYS A 2 -5.60 -14.92 -19.70
CA LYS A 2 -5.69 -13.82 -18.73
C LYS A 2 -4.52 -12.85 -18.94
N LEU A 3 -4.82 -11.60 -19.32
CA LEU A 3 -3.81 -10.56 -19.52
C LEU A 3 -3.65 -9.74 -18.24
N HIS A 4 -2.43 -9.67 -17.73
CA HIS A 4 -2.09 -8.86 -16.56
C HIS A 4 -1.21 -7.68 -16.97
N LEU A 5 -1.70 -6.44 -16.79
CA LEU A 5 -0.90 -5.23 -16.95
C LEU A 5 -0.30 -4.84 -15.61
N VAL A 6 1.01 -4.99 -15.46
CA VAL A 6 1.73 -4.82 -14.19
C VAL A 6 2.79 -3.71 -14.26
N ASN A 7 3.21 -3.22 -13.10
CA ASN A 7 4.39 -2.37 -12.97
C ASN A 7 5.62 -3.26 -12.70
N ASP A 8 6.83 -2.70 -12.85
CA ASP A 8 8.08 -3.37 -12.46
C ASP A 8 8.32 -3.20 -10.96
N GLU A 9 7.67 -4.04 -10.16
CA GLU A 9 7.67 -3.99 -8.68
C GLU A 9 8.01 -5.35 -8.10
N LYS A 10 8.60 -5.36 -6.88
CA LYS A 10 9.03 -6.60 -6.20
C LYS A 10 7.91 -7.61 -5.99
N ILE A 11 6.69 -7.13 -5.75
CA ILE A 11 5.50 -7.94 -5.51
C ILE A 11 5.11 -8.81 -6.71
N ILE A 12 5.42 -8.37 -7.94
CA ILE A 12 4.90 -8.97 -9.16
C ILE A 12 5.40 -10.40 -9.40
N ASN A 13 6.63 -10.74 -9.03
CA ASN A 13 7.10 -12.13 -9.17
C ASN A 13 6.19 -13.12 -8.43
N ARG A 14 5.76 -12.78 -7.23
CA ARG A 14 4.84 -13.63 -6.45
C ARG A 14 3.42 -13.59 -7.00
N THR A 15 2.98 -12.44 -7.50
CA THR A 15 1.70 -12.33 -8.20
C THR A 15 1.66 -13.30 -9.39
N ILE A 16 2.77 -13.38 -10.16
CA ILE A 16 2.91 -14.34 -11.26
C ILE A 16 2.80 -15.78 -10.74
N ASP A 17 3.58 -16.12 -9.68
CA ASP A 17 3.59 -17.46 -9.12
C ASP A 17 2.20 -17.92 -8.67
N ILE A 18 1.44 -17.03 -8.02
CA ILE A 18 0.11 -17.34 -7.49
C ILE A 18 -0.93 -17.50 -8.61
N PHE A 19 -0.95 -16.60 -9.59
CA PHE A 19 -1.89 -16.73 -10.71
C PHE A 19 -1.56 -17.95 -11.58
N GLU A 20 -0.26 -18.30 -11.73
CA GLU A 20 0.15 -19.53 -12.39
C GLU A 20 -0.19 -20.80 -11.60
N GLU A 21 -0.23 -20.74 -10.27
CA GLU A 21 -0.68 -21.85 -9.43
C GLU A 21 -2.19 -22.10 -9.60
N VAL A 22 -2.98 -21.03 -9.73
CA VAL A 22 -4.44 -21.13 -9.86
C VAL A 22 -4.87 -21.42 -11.29
N PHE A 23 -4.22 -20.81 -12.28
CA PHE A 23 -4.53 -20.93 -13.72
C PHE A 23 -3.25 -21.23 -14.52
N PRO A 24 -2.72 -22.47 -14.46
CA PRO A 24 -1.43 -22.81 -15.08
C PRO A 24 -1.43 -22.61 -16.59
N GLY A 25 -0.48 -21.82 -17.09
CA GLY A 25 -0.30 -21.56 -18.52
C GLY A 25 -1.38 -20.67 -19.17
N GLU A 26 -2.30 -20.12 -18.38
CA GLU A 26 -3.36 -19.26 -18.91
C GLU A 26 -3.03 -17.77 -18.77
N ASN A 27 -1.93 -17.39 -18.12
CA ASN A 27 -1.63 -15.99 -17.78
C ASN A 27 -0.54 -15.41 -18.67
N LEU A 28 -0.73 -14.17 -19.11
CA LEU A 28 0.28 -13.34 -19.77
C LEU A 28 0.48 -12.05 -18.98
N PHE A 29 1.71 -11.78 -18.54
CA PHE A 29 2.06 -10.58 -17.79
C PHE A 29 2.80 -9.58 -18.67
N VAL A 30 2.33 -8.34 -18.71
CA VAL A 30 2.95 -7.25 -19.47
C VAL A 30 3.45 -6.18 -18.51
N VAL A 31 4.79 -6.04 -18.44
CA VAL A 31 5.43 -5.01 -17.60
C VAL A 31 5.42 -3.67 -18.34
N THR A 32 4.73 -2.68 -17.78
CA THR A 32 4.42 -1.40 -18.45
C THR A 32 5.39 -0.26 -18.11
N ASN A 33 6.63 -0.57 -17.74
CA ASN A 33 7.65 0.45 -17.48
C ASN A 33 8.08 1.21 -18.76
N ARG A 34 8.88 2.29 -18.59
CA ARG A 34 9.33 3.13 -19.73
C ARG A 34 10.50 2.53 -20.50
N THR A 35 11.38 1.84 -19.81
CA THR A 35 12.69 1.43 -20.35
C THR A 35 12.64 0.09 -21.05
N GLY A 36 11.61 -0.72 -20.83
CA GLY A 36 11.56 -2.11 -21.31
C GLY A 36 12.49 -3.07 -20.56
N ALA A 37 13.43 -2.56 -19.76
CA ALA A 37 14.29 -3.37 -18.91
C ALA A 37 13.59 -3.61 -17.55
N PHE A 38 13.68 -4.82 -17.04
CA PHE A 38 13.11 -5.20 -15.75
C PHE A 38 14.15 -5.04 -14.64
N LYS A 39 13.77 -4.34 -13.58
CA LYS A 39 14.58 -4.19 -12.39
C LYS A 39 14.23 -5.24 -11.33
N TRP A 40 12.95 -5.51 -11.19
CA TRP A 40 12.42 -6.35 -10.11
C TRP A 40 11.74 -7.61 -10.62
N VAL A 41 11.03 -7.51 -11.75
CA VAL A 41 10.29 -8.63 -12.34
C VAL A 41 11.25 -9.55 -13.09
N SER A 42 11.22 -10.85 -12.76
CA SER A 42 12.01 -11.85 -13.43
C SER A 42 11.49 -12.13 -14.84
N LYS A 43 12.38 -12.23 -15.83
CA LYS A 43 11.99 -12.61 -17.19
C LYS A 43 11.57 -14.09 -17.20
N ARG A 44 10.38 -14.35 -17.76
CA ARG A 44 9.78 -15.69 -17.92
C ARG A 44 9.10 -15.73 -19.30
N ASN A 45 8.74 -16.93 -19.77
CA ASN A 45 8.12 -17.10 -21.10
C ASN A 45 6.78 -16.36 -21.22
N ASN A 46 6.02 -16.24 -20.11
CA ASN A 46 4.73 -15.54 -20.03
C ASN A 46 4.88 -14.08 -19.49
N VAL A 47 6.09 -13.50 -19.51
CA VAL A 47 6.35 -12.13 -19.07
C VAL A 47 6.96 -11.33 -20.19
N LEU A 48 6.23 -10.37 -20.71
CA LEU A 48 6.63 -9.51 -21.81
C LEU A 48 6.85 -8.07 -21.34
N SER A 49 7.77 -7.38 -21.99
CA SER A 49 7.84 -5.92 -21.96
C SER A 49 6.69 -5.33 -22.78
N ARG A 50 6.39 -4.05 -22.55
CA ARG A 50 5.39 -3.32 -23.37
C ARG A 50 5.69 -3.40 -24.86
N SER A 51 6.97 -3.30 -25.25
CA SER A 51 7.39 -3.31 -26.67
C SER A 51 7.25 -4.70 -27.32
N GLU A 52 7.57 -5.77 -26.58
CA GLU A 52 7.34 -7.15 -27.04
C GLU A 52 5.83 -7.39 -27.23
N PHE A 53 5.02 -7.05 -26.25
CA PHE A 53 3.59 -7.19 -26.32
C PHE A 53 2.96 -6.44 -27.49
N GLN A 54 3.36 -5.21 -27.77
CA GLN A 54 2.82 -4.44 -28.90
C GLN A 54 3.09 -5.10 -30.26
N LYS A 55 4.15 -5.90 -30.39
CA LYS A 55 4.50 -6.62 -31.62
C LYS A 55 3.71 -7.92 -31.78
N SER A 56 3.35 -8.57 -30.67
CA SER A 56 2.74 -9.92 -30.67
C SER A 56 1.29 -9.93 -30.16
N LYS A 57 0.69 -8.78 -29.85
CA LYS A 57 -0.65 -8.74 -29.24
C LYS A 57 -1.76 -9.40 -30.07
N SER A 58 -1.59 -9.45 -31.39
CA SER A 58 -2.50 -10.15 -32.31
C SER A 58 -2.45 -11.68 -32.18
N ASP A 59 -1.38 -12.22 -31.58
CA ASP A 59 -1.18 -13.66 -31.43
C ASP A 59 -1.97 -14.22 -30.22
N TYR A 60 -2.62 -13.34 -29.44
CA TYR A 60 -3.31 -13.71 -28.21
C TYR A 60 -4.79 -13.36 -28.28
N THR A 61 -5.62 -14.23 -27.73
CA THR A 61 -7.04 -13.97 -27.43
C THR A 61 -7.22 -13.97 -25.91
N PHE A 62 -7.80 -12.89 -25.39
CA PHE A 62 -8.01 -12.71 -23.96
C PHE A 62 -9.47 -12.90 -23.59
N SER A 63 -9.72 -13.56 -22.46
CA SER A 63 -11.02 -13.66 -21.77
C SER A 63 -11.11 -12.69 -20.58
N GLU A 64 -9.98 -12.42 -19.92
CA GLU A 64 -9.90 -11.47 -18.82
C GLU A 64 -8.69 -10.55 -18.96
N LEU A 65 -8.83 -9.34 -18.41
CA LEU A 65 -7.76 -8.33 -18.32
C LEU A 65 -7.68 -7.76 -16.92
N TYR A 66 -6.53 -7.93 -16.25
CA TYR A 66 -6.25 -7.47 -14.91
C TYR A 66 -5.32 -6.25 -14.92
N ILE A 67 -5.78 -5.13 -14.40
CA ILE A 67 -5.02 -3.87 -14.33
C ILE A 67 -4.51 -3.69 -12.90
N HIS A 68 -3.27 -4.11 -12.63
CA HIS A 68 -2.64 -3.90 -11.33
C HIS A 68 -2.11 -2.49 -11.21
N LEU A 69 -2.80 -1.62 -10.49
CA LEU A 69 -2.56 -0.16 -10.42
C LEU A 69 -2.85 0.53 -11.77
N LEU A 70 -3.95 1.24 -11.87
CA LEU A 70 -4.35 1.96 -13.08
C LEU A 70 -3.51 3.22 -13.29
N ASN A 71 -2.99 3.38 -14.51
CA ASN A 71 -2.27 4.58 -14.93
C ASN A 71 -2.39 4.82 -16.44
N ARG A 72 -2.02 6.00 -16.91
CA ARG A 72 -2.15 6.41 -18.31
C ARG A 72 -1.54 5.41 -19.30
N ARG A 73 -0.37 4.84 -19.00
CA ARG A 73 0.30 3.86 -19.91
C ARG A 73 -0.52 2.60 -20.12
N LYS A 74 -1.18 2.11 -19.06
CA LYS A 74 -2.05 0.94 -19.14
C LYS A 74 -3.32 1.28 -19.90
N MET A 75 -3.91 2.45 -19.66
CA MET A 75 -5.05 2.95 -20.43
C MET A 75 -4.70 3.01 -21.93
N ASP A 76 -3.52 3.55 -22.29
CA ASP A 76 -3.05 3.62 -23.68
C ASP A 76 -2.93 2.23 -24.32
N ILE A 77 -2.44 1.22 -23.59
CA ILE A 77 -2.37 -0.17 -24.08
C ILE A 77 -3.77 -0.71 -24.30
N ILE A 78 -4.66 -0.58 -23.32
CA ILE A 78 -6.02 -1.11 -23.33
C ILE A 78 -6.83 -0.52 -24.50
N ASN A 79 -6.65 0.77 -24.77
CA ASN A 79 -7.30 1.44 -25.91
C ASN A 79 -6.86 0.90 -27.29
N THR A 80 -5.78 0.13 -27.36
CA THR A 80 -5.34 -0.55 -28.60
C THR A 80 -5.82 -2.00 -28.72
N LEU A 81 -6.58 -2.51 -27.73
CA LEU A 81 -7.08 -3.87 -27.69
C LEU A 81 -8.56 -3.92 -28.06
N SER A 82 -8.98 -5.00 -28.71
CA SER A 82 -10.38 -5.36 -28.82
C SER A 82 -10.81 -6.04 -27.51
N LEU A 83 -11.77 -5.43 -26.81
CA LEU A 83 -12.28 -5.92 -25.52
C LEU A 83 -13.63 -6.62 -25.66
N HIS A 84 -13.99 -7.05 -26.87
CA HIS A 84 -15.25 -7.77 -27.05
C HIS A 84 -15.21 -9.11 -26.28
N ASN A 85 -16.14 -9.29 -25.36
CA ASN A 85 -16.23 -10.46 -24.45
C ASN A 85 -14.98 -10.63 -23.56
N VAL A 86 -14.29 -9.54 -23.18
CA VAL A 86 -13.19 -9.55 -22.22
C VAL A 86 -13.65 -8.88 -20.93
N ALA A 87 -13.63 -9.61 -19.82
CA ALA A 87 -13.89 -9.05 -18.49
C ALA A 87 -12.69 -8.25 -18.00
N VAL A 88 -12.90 -7.00 -17.58
CA VAL A 88 -11.83 -6.06 -17.21
C VAL A 88 -11.87 -5.76 -15.72
N TYR A 89 -10.79 -6.08 -15.03
CA TYR A 89 -10.60 -5.94 -13.59
C TYR A 89 -9.59 -4.85 -13.28
N TRP A 90 -9.96 -3.87 -12.46
CA TRP A 90 -9.04 -2.89 -11.92
C TRP A 90 -8.70 -3.22 -10.47
N ILE A 91 -7.46 -3.68 -10.23
CA ILE A 91 -6.93 -3.96 -8.89
C ILE A 91 -6.28 -2.68 -8.35
N ILE A 92 -6.91 -2.08 -7.36
CA ILE A 92 -6.50 -0.82 -6.74
C ILE A 92 -5.24 -1.04 -5.87
N TRP A 93 -4.28 -0.12 -5.98
CA TRP A 93 -3.04 -0.12 -5.16
C TRP A 93 -2.91 1.11 -4.25
N GLY A 94 -3.96 1.82 -4.00
CA GLY A 94 -3.94 3.03 -3.19
C GLY A 94 -3.34 4.26 -3.88
N LEU A 95 -2.20 4.17 -4.58
CA LEU A 95 -1.61 5.30 -5.30
C LEU A 95 -2.52 5.80 -6.43
N ASP A 96 -3.10 4.90 -7.21
CA ASP A 96 -4.04 5.19 -8.30
C ASP A 96 -5.37 5.74 -7.79
N LEU A 97 -5.89 5.21 -6.69
CA LEU A 97 -7.10 5.73 -6.04
C LEU A 97 -6.82 7.06 -5.33
N TYR A 98 -6.08 7.03 -4.23
CA TYR A 98 -5.98 8.19 -3.33
C TYR A 98 -5.27 9.36 -3.98
N ASN A 99 -4.06 9.15 -4.54
CA ASN A 99 -3.26 10.24 -5.07
C ASN A 99 -3.78 10.76 -6.41
N LYS A 100 -4.34 9.88 -7.25
CA LYS A 100 -4.71 10.23 -8.61
C LYS A 100 -6.18 10.63 -8.77
N LEU A 101 -7.07 10.04 -7.97
CA LEU A 101 -8.50 10.27 -8.09
C LEU A 101 -9.06 11.09 -6.92
N LEU A 102 -8.75 10.72 -5.67
CA LEU A 102 -9.40 11.36 -4.53
C LEU A 102 -8.76 12.70 -4.14
N VAL A 103 -7.43 12.84 -4.20
CA VAL A 103 -6.74 14.12 -3.91
C VAL A 103 -7.22 15.26 -4.81
N PRO A 104 -7.39 15.10 -6.14
CA PRO A 104 -7.98 16.14 -6.99
C PRO A 104 -9.40 16.56 -6.59
N LYS A 105 -10.14 15.71 -5.89
CA LYS A 105 -11.49 15.97 -5.33
C LYS A 105 -11.47 16.50 -3.90
N GLY A 106 -10.28 16.74 -3.32
CA GLY A 106 -10.11 17.33 -1.99
C GLY A 106 -9.82 16.34 -0.86
N PHE A 107 -9.61 15.05 -1.15
CA PHE A 107 -9.14 14.10 -0.15
C PHE A 107 -7.74 14.49 0.34
N GLN A 108 -7.52 14.45 1.65
CA GLN A 108 -6.24 14.82 2.26
C GLN A 108 -5.42 13.58 2.59
N ILE A 109 -4.19 13.53 2.10
CA ILE A 109 -3.22 12.45 2.38
C ILE A 109 -2.06 12.93 3.27
N PHE A 110 -1.98 14.25 3.53
CA PHE A 110 -0.93 14.84 4.34
C PHE A 110 -1.50 15.51 5.59
N ALA A 111 -0.91 15.19 6.72
CA ALA A 111 -1.15 15.90 7.97
C ALA A 111 -0.73 17.39 7.85
N PRO A 112 -1.35 18.32 8.61
CA PRO A 112 -1.07 19.77 8.51
C PRO A 112 0.40 20.15 8.77
N THR A 113 1.10 19.37 9.60
CA THR A 113 2.52 19.59 9.94
C THR A 113 3.49 19.06 8.89
N ASN A 114 3.01 18.24 7.94
CA ASN A 114 3.85 17.66 6.90
C ASN A 114 4.43 18.75 5.98
N SER A 115 5.77 18.78 5.83
CA SER A 115 6.48 19.76 5.03
C SER A 115 6.09 19.74 3.55
N SER A 116 5.68 18.57 3.03
CA SER A 116 5.14 18.45 1.67
C SER A 116 3.81 19.21 1.51
N CYS A 117 2.97 19.23 2.54
CA CYS A 117 1.72 20.00 2.55
C CYS A 117 1.96 21.51 2.51
N ARG A 118 2.99 22.00 3.23
CA ARG A 118 3.34 23.43 3.27
C ARG A 118 3.79 23.98 1.91
N GLN A 119 4.44 23.14 1.10
CA GLN A 119 4.87 23.53 -0.26
C GLN A 119 3.68 23.68 -1.23
N GLU A 120 2.62 22.90 -1.05
CA GLU A 120 1.43 22.96 -1.90
C GLU A 120 0.47 24.11 -1.53
N ARG A 121 0.55 24.64 -0.31
CA ARG A 121 -0.32 25.70 0.22
C ARG A 121 0.11 27.13 -0.13
N LYS A 122 1.17 27.36 -0.91
CA LYS A 122 1.53 28.71 -1.35
C LYS A 122 0.45 29.24 -2.31
N PRO A 123 -0.37 30.22 -1.89
CA PRO A 123 -1.65 30.57 -2.58
C PRO A 123 -1.47 31.25 -3.95
N TRP A 124 -0.29 31.73 -4.28
CA TRP A 124 -0.04 32.55 -5.46
C TRP A 124 0.89 31.90 -6.50
N ASN A 125 0.93 30.60 -6.57
CA ASN A 125 1.74 29.89 -7.57
C ASN A 125 0.87 29.46 -8.75
N LEU A 126 0.91 30.23 -9.86
CA LEU A 126 0.21 29.92 -11.11
C LEU A 126 0.52 28.49 -11.60
N LEU A 127 1.77 28.05 -11.46
CA LEU A 127 2.19 26.68 -11.79
C LEU A 127 1.48 25.63 -10.92
N GLY A 128 1.25 25.94 -9.65
CA GLY A 128 0.49 25.09 -8.74
C GLY A 128 -0.99 24.98 -9.13
N LEU A 129 -1.58 26.09 -9.58
CA LEU A 129 -2.96 26.10 -10.08
C LEU A 129 -3.09 25.29 -11.36
N LEU A 130 -2.20 25.50 -12.33
CA LEU A 130 -2.18 24.72 -13.58
C LEU A 130 -2.01 23.23 -13.32
N LYS A 131 -1.12 22.85 -12.39
CA LYS A 131 -0.93 21.46 -11.99
C LYS A 131 -2.21 20.85 -11.39
N ARG A 132 -2.95 21.60 -10.57
CA ARG A 132 -4.23 21.13 -10.00
C ARG A 132 -5.30 20.95 -11.08
N ILE A 133 -5.38 21.86 -12.03
CA ILE A 133 -6.30 21.73 -13.17
C ILE A 133 -5.94 20.48 -13.97
N GLN A 134 -4.66 20.30 -14.31
CA GLN A 134 -4.20 19.11 -15.01
C GLN A 134 -4.53 17.81 -14.24
N GLN A 135 -4.31 17.77 -12.93
CA GLN A 135 -4.63 16.62 -12.11
C GLN A 135 -6.13 16.30 -12.10
N ARG A 136 -7.00 17.32 -12.11
CA ARG A 136 -8.46 17.11 -12.22
C ARG A 136 -8.84 16.51 -13.56
N HIS A 137 -8.32 17.03 -14.66
CA HIS A 137 -8.56 16.48 -16.00
C HIS A 137 -8.05 15.03 -16.10
N GLU A 138 -6.84 14.74 -15.60
CA GLU A 138 -6.32 13.38 -15.58
C GLU A 138 -7.23 12.43 -14.76
N ALA A 139 -7.81 12.90 -13.66
CA ALA A 139 -8.76 12.13 -12.85
C ALA A 139 -10.08 11.90 -13.61
N GLU A 140 -10.63 12.93 -14.26
CA GLU A 140 -11.85 12.84 -15.07
C GLU A 140 -11.67 11.87 -16.25
N ASP A 141 -10.55 11.96 -16.98
CA ASP A 141 -10.18 11.02 -18.04
C ASP A 141 -10.11 9.57 -17.52
N THR A 142 -9.51 9.39 -16.33
CA THR A 142 -9.37 8.07 -15.72
C THR A 142 -10.73 7.51 -15.31
N ILE A 143 -11.62 8.33 -14.74
CA ILE A 143 -12.98 7.89 -14.37
C ILE A 143 -13.83 7.58 -15.59
N SER A 144 -13.75 8.39 -16.66
CA SER A 144 -14.40 8.06 -17.93
C SER A 144 -13.93 6.71 -18.46
N PHE A 145 -12.62 6.48 -18.47
CA PHE A 145 -12.05 5.19 -18.86
C PHE A 145 -12.58 4.04 -17.99
N VAL A 146 -12.59 4.19 -16.65
CA VAL A 146 -13.12 3.17 -15.73
C VAL A 146 -14.58 2.90 -16.01
N LYS A 147 -15.38 3.94 -16.21
CA LYS A 147 -16.81 3.83 -16.54
C LYS A 147 -17.04 3.02 -17.82
N ASP A 148 -16.23 3.28 -18.86
CA ASP A 148 -16.45 2.71 -20.19
C ASP A 148 -15.80 1.33 -20.40
N LYS A 149 -14.70 1.04 -19.68
CA LYS A 149 -13.83 -0.12 -19.98
C LYS A 149 -13.65 -1.11 -18.85
N VAL A 150 -13.96 -0.74 -17.60
CA VAL A 150 -13.76 -1.60 -16.43
C VAL A 150 -15.09 -2.19 -16.00
N ASP A 151 -15.15 -3.49 -15.77
CA ASP A 151 -16.33 -4.19 -15.27
C ASP A 151 -16.27 -4.36 -13.75
N TYR A 152 -15.10 -4.74 -13.24
CA TYR A 152 -14.88 -5.10 -11.85
C TYR A 152 -13.84 -4.19 -11.18
N ILE A 153 -14.18 -3.71 -9.99
CA ILE A 153 -13.26 -2.98 -9.11
C ILE A 153 -12.81 -3.92 -8.00
N VAL A 154 -11.50 -4.16 -7.94
CA VAL A 154 -10.90 -5.11 -7.02
C VAL A 154 -10.06 -4.35 -6.00
N THR A 155 -10.31 -4.57 -4.71
CA THR A 155 -9.54 -3.94 -3.64
C THR A 155 -8.65 -4.95 -2.94
N ASP A 156 -7.43 -4.53 -2.61
CA ASP A 156 -6.49 -5.32 -1.83
C ASP A 156 -6.70 -5.04 -0.34
N THR A 157 -7.11 -6.06 0.40
CA THR A 157 -7.22 -6.05 1.86
C THR A 157 -8.36 -5.20 2.42
N THR A 158 -8.62 -3.98 1.90
CA THR A 158 -9.62 -3.08 2.46
C THR A 158 -10.79 -2.83 1.51
N ASP A 159 -11.98 -3.27 1.88
CA ASP A 159 -13.25 -2.96 1.23
C ASP A 159 -13.59 -1.45 1.30
N ASN A 160 -13.00 -0.74 2.27
CA ASN A 160 -13.15 0.70 2.42
C ASN A 160 -12.67 1.49 1.19
N ASP A 161 -11.69 1.00 0.44
CA ASP A 161 -11.19 1.66 -0.78
C ASP A 161 -12.29 1.79 -1.83
N TYR A 162 -13.14 0.78 -1.99
CA TYR A 162 -14.31 0.85 -2.87
C TYR A 162 -15.35 1.85 -2.36
N SER A 163 -15.62 1.85 -1.06
CA SER A 163 -16.54 2.82 -0.43
C SER A 163 -16.05 4.26 -0.60
N TYR A 164 -14.74 4.51 -0.44
CA TYR A 164 -14.15 5.82 -0.72
C TYR A 164 -14.25 6.20 -2.19
N LEU A 165 -14.00 5.27 -3.12
CA LEU A 165 -14.16 5.52 -4.55
C LEU A 165 -15.59 5.97 -4.86
N LEU A 166 -16.60 5.25 -4.39
CA LEU A 166 -18.02 5.60 -4.62
C LEU A 166 -18.45 6.91 -3.95
N LYS A 167 -17.88 7.25 -2.79
CA LYS A 167 -18.16 8.54 -2.13
C LYS A 167 -17.76 9.73 -3.01
N TYR A 168 -16.67 9.64 -3.77
CA TYR A 168 -16.16 10.71 -4.62
C TYR A 168 -16.60 10.60 -6.08
N TYR A 169 -16.96 9.39 -6.52
CA TYR A 169 -17.37 9.05 -7.88
C TYR A 169 -18.58 8.12 -7.87
N PRO A 170 -19.77 8.61 -7.43
CA PRO A 170 -20.99 7.80 -7.31
C PRO A 170 -21.50 7.23 -8.65
N GLU A 171 -21.03 7.80 -9.77
CA GLU A 171 -21.31 7.29 -11.10
C GLU A 171 -20.72 5.90 -11.40
N LEU A 172 -19.84 5.38 -10.54
CA LEU A 172 -19.25 4.04 -10.64
C LEU A 172 -20.02 2.98 -9.83
N LYS A 173 -21.18 3.32 -9.26
CA LYS A 173 -21.98 2.42 -8.39
C LYS A 173 -22.41 1.10 -9.04
N ASP A 174 -22.48 1.09 -10.37
CA ASP A 174 -22.88 -0.10 -11.14
C ASP A 174 -21.70 -1.05 -11.44
N LYS A 175 -20.48 -0.68 -11.02
CA LYS A 175 -19.31 -1.56 -11.13
C LYS A 175 -19.34 -2.60 -10.01
N ILE A 176 -19.02 -3.84 -10.37
CA ILE A 176 -19.01 -4.95 -9.42
C ILE A 176 -17.74 -4.91 -8.58
N TRP A 177 -17.90 -4.94 -7.25
CA TRP A 177 -16.76 -5.05 -6.35
C TRP A 177 -16.38 -6.52 -6.12
N LYS A 178 -15.06 -6.78 -6.09
CA LYS A 178 -14.46 -8.08 -5.74
C LYS A 178 -13.36 -7.87 -4.69
N ASP A 179 -13.23 -8.83 -3.77
CA ASP A 179 -12.15 -8.88 -2.78
C ASP A 179 -10.92 -9.60 -3.33
N PHE A 180 -9.74 -9.19 -2.87
CA PHE A 180 -8.46 -9.78 -3.26
C PHE A 180 -7.39 -9.47 -2.22
N PHE A 181 -6.31 -10.26 -2.15
CA PHE A 181 -5.05 -9.88 -1.51
C PHE A 181 -3.87 -10.63 -2.15
N TYR A 182 -2.70 -9.98 -2.13
CA TYR A 182 -1.53 -10.46 -2.87
C TYR A 182 -0.77 -11.57 -2.16
N TYR A 183 -0.78 -11.62 -0.82
CA TYR A 183 0.07 -12.51 -0.06
C TYR A 183 -0.65 -13.16 1.10
N PRO A 184 -0.57 -14.49 1.24
CA PRO A 184 -0.95 -15.16 2.48
C PRO A 184 0.03 -14.79 3.60
N LEU A 185 -0.39 -15.03 4.84
CA LEU A 185 0.30 -14.57 6.04
C LEU A 185 1.70 -15.16 6.19
N ASP A 186 1.89 -16.41 5.84
CA ASP A 186 3.19 -17.09 5.87
C ASP A 186 4.22 -16.44 4.92
N VAL A 187 3.75 -15.91 3.79
CA VAL A 187 4.57 -15.16 2.84
C VAL A 187 4.89 -13.76 3.35
N ILE A 188 3.93 -13.08 4.00
CA ILE A 188 4.13 -11.75 4.59
C ILE A 188 5.18 -11.83 5.71
N LEU A 189 5.05 -12.82 6.58
CA LEU A 189 5.92 -13.00 7.76
C LEU A 189 7.25 -13.68 7.42
N GLY A 190 7.22 -14.62 6.48
CA GLY A 190 8.35 -15.50 6.24
C GLY A 190 8.62 -16.47 7.40
N PRO A 191 9.61 -17.37 7.24
CA PRO A 191 9.86 -18.45 8.21
C PRO A 191 10.37 -17.97 9.57
N GLU A 192 10.94 -16.78 9.65
CA GLU A 192 11.49 -16.22 10.89
C GLU A 192 10.41 -15.56 11.75
N LEU A 193 9.58 -14.67 11.17
CA LEU A 193 8.61 -13.89 11.92
C LEU A 193 7.37 -14.68 12.32
N ILE A 194 7.00 -15.71 11.57
CA ILE A 194 5.82 -16.53 11.87
C ILE A 194 5.91 -17.23 13.25
N LYS A 195 7.13 -17.49 13.72
CA LYS A 195 7.42 -18.11 15.04
C LYS A 195 7.81 -17.09 16.10
N SER A 196 7.82 -15.80 15.74
CA SER A 196 8.32 -14.73 16.60
C SER A 196 7.18 -14.02 17.34
N THR A 197 7.56 -13.34 18.40
CA THR A 197 6.72 -12.37 19.12
C THR A 197 7.60 -11.21 19.56
N VAL A 198 6.99 -10.07 19.82
CA VAL A 198 7.70 -8.88 20.33
C VAL A 198 8.44 -9.23 21.62
N ASN A 199 9.74 -8.89 21.65
CA ASN A 199 10.64 -9.12 22.79
C ASN A 199 11.43 -7.88 23.23
N GLY A 200 11.12 -6.71 22.69
CA GLY A 200 11.76 -5.44 23.02
C GLY A 200 10.76 -4.36 23.37
N THR A 201 11.28 -3.14 23.53
CA THR A 201 10.49 -1.94 23.93
C THR A 201 10.65 -0.79 22.94
N ASN A 202 11.27 -1.02 21.77
CA ASN A 202 11.52 0.01 20.78
C ASN A 202 10.21 0.47 20.11
N LEU A 203 10.27 1.64 19.50
CA LEU A 203 9.18 2.22 18.72
C LEU A 203 9.55 2.23 17.24
N MET A 204 8.56 2.15 16.35
CA MET A 204 8.79 2.31 14.91
C MET A 204 7.81 3.32 14.33
N ILE A 205 8.27 4.21 13.44
CA ILE A 205 7.44 5.18 12.72
C ILE A 205 7.44 4.87 11.24
N GLY A 206 6.28 4.59 10.67
CA GLY A 206 6.08 4.37 9.25
C GLY A 206 6.76 3.13 8.71
N ASN A 207 6.92 3.07 7.37
CA ASN A 207 7.51 1.93 6.68
C ASN A 207 8.47 2.29 5.54
N SER A 208 8.47 3.54 5.10
CA SER A 208 9.26 4.01 3.94
C SER A 208 9.44 5.53 3.99
N ALA A 209 10.30 6.10 3.18
CA ALA A 209 10.50 7.54 3.07
C ALA A 209 9.37 8.28 2.32
N SER A 210 8.26 7.60 1.98
CA SER A 210 7.12 8.28 1.35
C SER A 210 6.57 9.37 2.26
N ALA A 211 6.35 10.57 1.71
CA ALA A 211 5.80 11.69 2.48
C ALA A 211 4.39 11.42 3.03
N THR A 212 3.66 10.47 2.45
CA THR A 212 2.35 10.01 2.92
C THR A 212 2.40 9.26 4.24
N ASN A 213 3.59 8.85 4.72
CA ASN A 213 3.79 8.33 6.08
C ASN A 213 3.63 9.42 7.17
N ASN A 214 3.63 10.71 6.80
CA ASN A 214 3.46 11.83 7.73
C ASN A 214 4.43 11.77 8.92
N HIS A 215 5.69 11.40 8.70
CA HIS A 215 6.69 11.22 9.78
C HIS A 215 6.80 12.43 10.70
N GLU A 216 6.82 13.65 10.13
CA GLU A 216 6.93 14.89 10.90
C GLU A 216 5.77 15.06 11.88
N TYR A 217 4.56 14.62 11.47
CA TYR A 217 3.38 14.62 12.33
C TYR A 217 3.50 13.62 13.48
N VAL A 218 3.95 12.40 13.19
CA VAL A 218 4.14 11.36 14.20
C VAL A 218 5.26 11.70 15.17
N ILE A 219 6.38 12.26 14.68
CA ILE A 219 7.50 12.74 15.51
C ILE A 219 7.02 13.84 16.46
N ASP A 220 6.21 14.80 15.99
CA ASP A 220 5.65 15.87 16.84
C ASP A 220 4.74 15.31 17.94
N ILE A 221 3.91 14.31 17.65
CA ILE A 221 3.10 13.64 18.66
C ILE A 221 3.99 12.94 19.69
N LEU A 222 4.95 12.14 19.21
CA LEU A 222 5.80 11.34 20.08
C LEU A 222 6.74 12.18 20.96
N SER A 223 7.18 13.35 20.48
CA SER A 223 8.06 14.26 21.22
C SER A 223 7.45 14.82 22.52
N LYS A 224 6.14 14.68 22.69
CA LYS A 224 5.41 15.12 23.90
C LYS A 224 5.38 14.06 25.01
N LEU A 225 5.94 12.87 24.73
CA LEU A 225 5.96 11.73 25.63
C LEU A 225 7.40 11.41 26.06
N ASP A 226 7.55 10.86 27.25
CA ASP A 226 8.83 10.34 27.70
C ASP A 226 9.09 8.95 27.11
N ILE A 227 9.98 8.89 26.14
CA ILE A 227 10.36 7.63 25.49
C ILE A 227 11.51 6.90 26.19
N GLY A 228 12.10 7.50 27.23
CA GLY A 228 13.20 6.94 28.03
C GLY A 228 14.41 6.59 27.15
N ASN A 229 14.88 5.35 27.25
CA ASN A 229 16.00 4.84 26.44
C ASN A 229 15.56 4.03 25.20
N ARG A 230 14.29 4.08 24.83
CA ARG A 230 13.75 3.35 23.67
C ARG A 230 14.26 3.95 22.37
N ARG A 231 14.64 3.11 21.42
CA ARG A 231 15.00 3.54 20.07
C ARG A 231 13.71 3.81 19.27
N VAL A 232 13.70 4.88 18.50
CA VAL A 232 12.64 5.22 17.55
C VAL A 232 13.17 4.92 16.16
N ILE A 233 12.85 3.75 15.63
CA ILE A 233 13.30 3.25 14.34
C ILE A 233 12.42 3.87 13.24
N VAL A 234 13.04 4.52 12.25
CA VAL A 234 12.31 5.21 11.17
C VAL A 234 12.85 4.76 9.81
N PRO A 235 12.16 3.86 9.10
CA PRO A 235 12.58 3.41 7.77
C PRO A 235 12.48 4.55 6.74
N LEU A 236 13.61 4.97 6.17
CA LEU A 236 13.72 6.08 5.21
C LEU A 236 14.57 5.74 3.97
N SER A 237 14.83 4.44 3.71
CA SER A 237 15.76 3.99 2.67
C SER A 237 15.18 3.99 1.25
N TYR A 238 13.85 4.13 1.07
CA TYR A 238 13.22 4.06 -0.26
C TYR A 238 11.95 4.90 -0.35
N SER A 239 11.48 5.14 -1.57
CA SER A 239 10.21 5.86 -1.91
C SER A 239 10.14 7.34 -1.52
N GLY A 240 11.22 7.96 -1.07
CA GLY A 240 11.24 9.35 -0.62
C GLY A 240 12.00 10.32 -1.52
N LYS A 241 11.60 11.59 -1.50
CA LYS A 241 12.38 12.68 -2.07
C LYS A 241 13.46 13.10 -1.04
N LYS A 242 14.70 13.34 -1.49
CA LYS A 242 15.82 13.74 -0.65
C LYS A 242 15.48 14.87 0.34
N LYS A 243 14.84 15.94 -0.14
CA LYS A 243 14.42 17.08 0.71
C LYS A 243 13.47 16.68 1.84
N TYR A 244 12.56 15.74 1.59
CA TYR A 244 11.67 15.26 2.63
C TYR A 244 12.42 14.43 3.68
N VAL A 245 13.27 13.51 3.22
CA VAL A 245 14.13 12.72 4.13
C VAL A 245 14.99 13.62 5.01
N GLU A 246 15.65 14.63 4.42
CA GLU A 246 16.44 15.61 5.15
C GLU A 246 15.62 16.38 6.21
N SER A 247 14.37 16.74 5.88
CA SER A 247 13.46 17.40 6.82
C SER A 247 13.08 16.49 7.99
N VAL A 248 12.72 15.23 7.72
CA VAL A 248 12.38 14.22 8.73
C VAL A 248 13.58 13.94 9.65
N VAL A 249 14.78 13.76 9.08
CA VAL A 249 16.00 13.49 9.85
C VAL A 249 16.36 14.67 10.76
N ARG A 250 16.26 15.90 10.25
CA ARG A 250 16.51 17.10 11.06
C ARG A 250 15.54 17.17 12.24
N LEU A 251 14.23 17.06 11.97
CA LEU A 251 13.20 17.16 13.02
C LEU A 251 13.31 16.01 14.02
N GLY A 252 13.56 14.78 13.56
CA GLY A 252 13.73 13.63 14.44
C GLY A 252 14.95 13.79 15.39
N LYS A 253 16.07 14.28 14.89
CA LYS A 253 17.25 14.58 15.72
C LYS A 253 17.00 15.71 16.70
N GLU A 254 16.25 16.75 16.30
CA GLU A 254 15.90 17.89 17.14
C GLU A 254 14.98 17.48 18.29
N LEU A 255 13.90 16.75 18.00
CA LEU A 255 12.84 16.46 18.98
C LEU A 255 13.03 15.17 19.76
N LEU A 256 13.66 14.15 19.18
CA LEU A 256 13.85 12.84 19.81
C LEU A 256 15.32 12.54 20.18
N GLY A 257 16.26 13.42 19.79
CA GLY A 257 17.67 13.37 20.17
C GLY A 257 18.34 12.02 19.85
N LYS A 258 19.00 11.45 20.86
CA LYS A 258 19.73 10.17 20.75
C LYS A 258 18.84 8.95 20.50
N ASN A 259 17.56 9.07 20.76
CA ASN A 259 16.60 7.98 20.58
C ASN A 259 16.18 7.81 19.11
N PHE A 260 16.36 8.84 18.27
CA PHE A 260 15.99 8.82 16.86
C PHE A 260 16.96 8.02 16.00
N GLU A 261 16.46 6.97 15.37
CA GLU A 261 17.25 6.06 14.55
C GLU A 261 16.68 5.96 13.12
N PRO A 262 17.11 6.85 12.20
CA PRO A 262 16.69 6.79 10.81
C PRO A 262 17.42 5.67 10.06
N LEU A 263 16.69 4.77 9.39
CA LEU A 263 17.26 3.79 8.49
C LEU A 263 17.35 4.39 7.08
N LEU A 264 18.48 4.99 6.75
CA LEU A 264 18.71 5.70 5.48
C LEU A 264 19.14 4.76 4.35
N ASP A 265 19.80 3.66 4.71
CA ASP A 265 20.28 2.64 3.77
C ASP A 265 19.40 1.41 3.82
N PHE A 266 19.51 0.59 2.77
CA PHE A 266 18.81 -0.69 2.73
C PHE A 266 19.38 -1.65 3.78
N VAL A 267 18.51 -2.12 4.66
CA VAL A 267 18.86 -3.10 5.69
C VAL A 267 18.52 -4.52 5.18
N PRO A 268 19.42 -5.50 5.33
CA PRO A 268 19.13 -6.90 5.01
C PRO A 268 17.87 -7.39 5.75
N LEU A 269 17.09 -8.27 5.09
CA LEU A 269 15.79 -8.70 5.62
C LEU A 269 15.89 -9.32 7.01
N SER A 270 16.92 -10.15 7.26
CA SER A 270 17.12 -10.78 8.58
C SER A 270 17.38 -9.76 9.70
N GLU A 271 18.11 -8.68 9.41
CA GLU A 271 18.34 -7.59 10.37
C GLU A 271 17.08 -6.75 10.58
N TYR A 272 16.36 -6.46 9.49
CA TYR A 272 15.08 -5.76 9.57
C TYR A 272 14.03 -6.55 10.38
N ASN A 273 13.99 -7.88 10.22
CA ASN A 273 13.14 -8.76 11.02
C ASN A 273 13.48 -8.72 12.52
N LYS A 274 14.77 -8.70 12.88
CA LYS A 274 15.20 -8.51 14.27
C LYS A 274 14.74 -7.17 14.84
N MET A 275 14.83 -6.10 14.03
CA MET A 275 14.32 -4.79 14.43
C MET A 275 12.80 -4.84 14.67
N GLN A 276 12.02 -5.45 13.77
CA GLN A 276 10.57 -5.58 13.93
C GLN A 276 10.19 -6.34 15.21
N VAL A 277 10.88 -7.42 15.54
CA VAL A 277 10.65 -8.19 16.78
C VAL A 277 10.97 -7.36 18.04
N SER A 278 11.86 -6.36 17.93
CA SER A 278 12.18 -5.46 19.06
C SER A 278 11.15 -4.34 19.27
N VAL A 279 10.20 -4.14 18.36
CA VAL A 279 9.24 -3.03 18.38
C VAL A 279 7.99 -3.39 19.16
N SER A 280 7.77 -2.73 20.29
CA SER A 280 6.54 -2.87 21.09
C SER A 280 5.42 -1.92 20.68
N VAL A 281 5.76 -0.79 20.02
CA VAL A 281 4.82 0.23 19.57
C VAL A 281 5.15 0.62 18.13
N ALA A 282 4.20 0.44 17.22
CA ALA A 282 4.32 0.82 15.81
C ALA A 282 3.33 1.93 15.47
N LEU A 283 3.82 3.03 14.90
CA LEU A 283 3.08 4.26 14.64
C LEU A 283 3.03 4.53 13.14
N PHE A 284 1.83 4.49 12.55
CA PHE A 284 1.60 4.72 11.13
C PHE A 284 0.78 5.99 10.93
N GLY A 285 1.43 7.06 10.52
CA GLY A 285 0.80 8.37 10.29
C GLY A 285 0.11 8.52 8.93
N ASN A 286 -0.05 7.45 8.18
CA ASN A 286 -0.67 7.47 6.84
C ASN A 286 -2.15 7.88 6.93
N TRP A 287 -2.60 8.74 6.01
CA TRP A 287 -4.00 9.14 5.86
C TRP A 287 -4.67 8.49 4.65
N ARG A 288 -4.04 7.48 4.10
CA ARG A 288 -4.55 6.63 3.03
C ARG A 288 -4.14 5.19 3.28
N GLN A 289 -4.75 4.25 2.57
CA GLN A 289 -4.31 2.86 2.57
C GLN A 289 -2.84 2.79 2.09
N GLU A 290 -1.96 2.38 3.00
CA GLU A 290 -0.52 2.18 2.78
C GLU A 290 0.06 1.34 3.91
N ALA A 291 1.20 0.72 3.71
CA ALA A 291 1.94 -0.06 4.71
C ALA A 291 1.25 -1.32 5.24
N ILE A 292 0.25 -1.87 4.55
CA ILE A 292 -0.55 -3.02 5.00
C ILE A 292 0.32 -4.17 5.49
N GLY A 293 1.32 -4.60 4.72
CA GLY A 293 2.21 -5.69 5.15
C GLY A 293 2.94 -5.40 6.46
N ASN A 294 3.40 -4.15 6.67
CA ASN A 294 4.06 -3.76 7.92
C ASN A 294 3.08 -3.70 9.10
N ILE A 295 1.85 -3.25 8.86
CA ILE A 295 0.78 -3.22 9.87
C ILE A 295 0.43 -4.66 10.29
N ILE A 296 0.25 -5.57 9.31
CA ILE A 296 -0.01 -6.99 9.57
C ILE A 296 1.13 -7.62 10.39
N VAL A 297 2.38 -7.38 10.00
CA VAL A 297 3.55 -7.90 10.74
C VAL A 297 3.57 -7.37 12.17
N ALA A 298 3.39 -6.07 12.39
CA ALA A 298 3.39 -5.48 13.72
C ALA A 298 2.27 -6.05 14.61
N LEU A 299 1.04 -6.17 14.08
CA LEU A 299 -0.09 -6.77 14.79
C LEU A 299 0.15 -8.25 15.12
N TYR A 300 0.67 -9.02 14.16
CA TYR A 300 0.96 -10.45 14.35
C TYR A 300 2.04 -10.68 15.40
N LEU A 301 3.09 -9.87 15.38
CA LEU A 301 4.17 -9.96 16.38
C LEU A 301 3.71 -9.53 17.77
N GLY A 302 2.61 -8.81 17.90
CA GLY A 302 2.04 -8.35 19.16
C GLY A 302 2.51 -6.98 19.60
N ALA A 303 2.89 -6.10 18.65
CA ALA A 303 3.07 -4.68 18.92
C ALA A 303 1.73 -3.96 19.11
N LYS A 304 1.70 -2.89 19.92
CA LYS A 304 0.62 -1.91 19.88
C LYS A 304 0.72 -1.12 18.58
N VAL A 305 -0.30 -1.21 17.74
CA VAL A 305 -0.34 -0.52 16.45
C VAL A 305 -1.23 0.70 16.55
N PHE A 306 -0.64 1.86 16.29
CA PHE A 306 -1.33 3.15 16.26
C PHE A 306 -1.53 3.60 14.82
N LEU A 307 -2.76 3.91 14.48
CA LEU A 307 -3.20 4.40 13.17
C LEU A 307 -4.00 5.69 13.35
N SER A 308 -3.86 6.64 12.43
CA SER A 308 -4.78 7.77 12.40
C SER A 308 -6.20 7.30 12.04
N PRO A 309 -7.27 7.77 12.73
CA PRO A 309 -8.66 7.39 12.40
C PRO A 309 -9.09 7.76 10.98
N VAL A 310 -8.38 8.69 10.33
CA VAL A 310 -8.64 9.03 8.91
C VAL A 310 -8.01 8.02 7.94
N ASN A 311 -7.18 7.09 8.43
CA ASN A 311 -6.63 6.02 7.62
C ASN A 311 -7.70 4.92 7.43
N PRO A 312 -8.06 4.54 6.20
CA PRO A 312 -9.04 3.47 5.94
C PRO A 312 -8.70 2.13 6.62
N VAL A 313 -7.41 1.87 6.83
CA VAL A 313 -6.94 0.66 7.51
C VAL A 313 -7.35 0.63 8.99
N TYR A 314 -7.54 1.78 9.63
CA TYR A 314 -8.02 1.85 11.01
C TYR A 314 -9.43 1.26 11.16
N GLU A 315 -10.35 1.68 10.31
CA GLU A 315 -11.73 1.18 10.31
C GLU A 315 -11.78 -0.30 9.88
N TRP A 316 -11.06 -0.67 8.83
CA TRP A 316 -10.94 -2.06 8.40
C TRP A 316 -10.43 -2.97 9.52
N ALA A 317 -9.37 -2.60 10.22
CA ALA A 317 -8.83 -3.40 11.30
C ALA A 317 -9.88 -3.62 12.42
N ARG A 318 -10.59 -2.56 12.79
CA ARG A 318 -11.64 -2.62 13.83
C ARG A 318 -12.85 -3.45 13.40
N SER A 319 -13.31 -3.33 12.16
CA SER A 319 -14.43 -4.11 11.63
C SER A 319 -14.15 -5.62 11.61
N HIS A 320 -12.87 -5.99 11.44
CA HIS A 320 -12.42 -7.38 11.54
C HIS A 320 -12.09 -7.84 12.97
N GLY A 321 -12.29 -6.98 13.97
CA GLY A 321 -12.04 -7.29 15.37
C GLY A 321 -10.59 -7.23 15.81
N LEU A 322 -9.67 -6.73 14.96
CA LEU A 322 -8.29 -6.43 15.31
C LEU A 322 -8.23 -5.26 16.29
N VAL A 323 -7.35 -5.33 17.26
CA VAL A 323 -7.14 -4.25 18.22
C VAL A 323 -6.05 -3.32 17.70
N VAL A 324 -6.47 -2.12 17.33
CA VAL A 324 -5.61 -1.00 16.93
C VAL A 324 -6.00 0.24 17.73
N TYR A 325 -5.08 1.18 17.85
CA TYR A 325 -5.22 2.37 18.68
C TYR A 325 -5.20 3.64 17.82
N GLU A 326 -5.85 4.70 18.31
CA GLU A 326 -5.84 6.01 17.66
C GLU A 326 -4.50 6.72 17.90
N LEU A 327 -3.80 7.06 16.82
CA LEU A 327 -2.49 7.71 16.88
C LEU A 327 -2.54 9.04 17.64
N GLU A 328 -3.59 9.82 17.44
CA GLU A 328 -3.77 11.14 18.03
C GLU A 328 -4.09 11.09 19.54
N ARG A 329 -4.36 9.91 20.08
CA ARG A 329 -4.68 9.68 21.50
C ARG A 329 -3.62 8.88 22.23
N ILE A 330 -2.46 8.66 21.60
CA ILE A 330 -1.36 7.94 22.27
C ILE A 330 -0.99 8.63 23.57
N SER A 331 -0.84 7.83 24.61
CA SER A 331 -0.54 8.29 25.97
C SER A 331 0.79 7.71 26.48
N GLN A 332 1.30 8.26 27.59
CA GLN A 332 2.48 7.72 28.27
C GLN A 332 2.27 6.26 28.69
N GLN A 333 1.08 5.91 29.19
CA GLN A 333 0.75 4.55 29.57
C GLN A 333 0.86 3.57 28.39
N ASP A 334 0.53 4.00 27.17
CA ASP A 334 0.61 3.14 25.99
C ASP A 334 2.06 2.79 25.65
N ILE A 335 3.00 3.68 25.93
CA ILE A 335 4.43 3.44 25.72
C ILE A 335 5.00 2.58 26.85
N ASP A 336 4.58 2.78 28.09
CA ASP A 336 5.17 2.17 29.27
C ASP A 336 4.64 0.76 29.55
N THR A 337 3.45 0.43 29.07
CA THR A 337 2.86 -0.89 29.27
C THR A 337 2.88 -1.73 27.99
N PRO A 338 3.29 -3.01 28.05
CA PRO A 338 3.18 -3.90 26.89
C PRO A 338 1.72 -4.18 26.53
N LEU A 339 1.49 -4.65 25.29
CA LEU A 339 0.19 -5.16 24.88
C LEU A 339 -0.13 -6.43 25.69
N GLU A 340 -1.36 -6.56 26.16
CA GLU A 340 -1.83 -7.74 26.89
C GLU A 340 -1.76 -9.00 26.02
N ASP A 341 -1.35 -10.14 26.58
CA ASP A 341 -1.15 -11.38 25.81
C ASP A 341 -2.44 -11.88 25.16
N ILE A 342 -3.58 -11.70 25.82
CA ILE A 342 -4.88 -12.06 25.25
C ILE A 342 -5.18 -11.25 23.97
N VAL A 343 -4.77 -9.98 23.93
CA VAL A 343 -4.93 -9.13 22.73
C VAL A 343 -3.97 -9.54 21.62
N LYS A 344 -2.71 -9.88 21.96
CA LYS A 344 -1.73 -10.40 20.98
C LYS A 344 -2.25 -11.68 20.33
N LEU A 345 -2.75 -12.63 21.13
CA LEU A 345 -3.32 -13.89 20.64
C LEU A 345 -4.52 -13.63 19.72
N ARG A 346 -5.45 -12.78 20.14
CA ARG A 346 -6.62 -12.41 19.34
C ARG A 346 -6.23 -11.83 17.97
N ASN A 347 -5.33 -10.86 17.93
CA ASN A 347 -4.87 -10.25 16.67
C ASN A 347 -4.22 -11.31 15.76
N ARG A 348 -3.40 -12.20 16.33
CA ARG A 348 -2.74 -13.30 15.62
C ARG A 348 -3.73 -14.29 15.03
N GLU A 349 -4.73 -14.73 15.77
CA GLU A 349 -5.78 -15.65 15.32
C GLU A 349 -6.60 -15.05 14.19
N ILE A 350 -7.02 -13.78 14.32
CA ILE A 350 -7.76 -13.08 13.27
C ILE A 350 -6.94 -12.98 11.98
N LEU A 351 -5.68 -12.55 12.07
CA LEU A 351 -4.81 -12.45 10.89
C LEU A 351 -4.55 -13.81 10.25
N SER A 352 -4.37 -14.87 11.07
CA SER A 352 -4.19 -16.23 10.60
C SER A 352 -5.41 -16.77 9.86
N SER A 353 -6.61 -16.32 10.20
CA SER A 353 -7.84 -16.71 9.50
C SER A 353 -8.10 -15.86 8.24
N LEU A 354 -7.71 -14.57 8.25
CA LEU A 354 -7.95 -13.65 7.15
C LEU A 354 -7.01 -13.88 5.95
N TYR A 355 -5.74 -14.23 6.21
CA TYR A 355 -4.68 -14.27 5.19
C TYR A 355 -4.20 -15.71 4.93
N THR A 356 -5.12 -16.66 4.80
CA THR A 356 -4.76 -18.04 4.44
C THR A 356 -4.51 -18.18 2.94
N LYS A 357 -3.66 -19.12 2.55
CA LYS A 357 -3.40 -19.46 1.15
C LYS A 357 -4.68 -19.97 0.45
N GLU A 358 -5.45 -20.78 1.15
CA GLU A 358 -6.71 -21.34 0.65
C GLU A 358 -7.74 -20.24 0.35
N ARG A 359 -7.86 -19.24 1.25
CA ARG A 359 -8.74 -18.08 1.01
C ARG A 359 -8.27 -17.28 -0.19
N MET A 360 -6.96 -17.03 -0.32
CA MET A 360 -6.39 -16.32 -1.47
C MET A 360 -6.67 -17.03 -2.78
N ILE A 361 -6.44 -18.35 -2.86
CA ILE A 361 -6.73 -19.16 -4.04
C ILE A 361 -8.23 -19.09 -4.40
N ARG A 362 -9.10 -19.18 -3.40
CA ARG A 362 -10.55 -19.05 -3.62
C ARG A 362 -10.90 -17.68 -4.20
N LEU A 363 -10.41 -16.59 -3.60
CA LEU A 363 -10.67 -15.23 -4.09
C LEU A 363 -10.18 -15.02 -5.53
N ILE A 364 -9.02 -15.60 -5.89
CA ILE A 364 -8.52 -15.52 -7.28
C ILE A 364 -9.45 -16.30 -8.24
N LYS A 365 -10.00 -17.44 -7.83
CA LYS A 365 -11.00 -18.17 -8.64
C LYS A 365 -12.30 -17.39 -8.76
N ASP A 366 -12.76 -16.79 -7.65
CA ASP A 366 -13.99 -15.98 -7.61
C ASP A 366 -13.89 -14.69 -8.48
N LEU A 367 -12.65 -14.25 -8.85
CA LEU A 367 -12.51 -13.16 -9.82
C LEU A 367 -13.06 -13.55 -11.19
N VAL A 368 -12.98 -14.82 -11.58
CA VAL A 368 -13.34 -15.33 -12.92
C VAL A 368 -14.81 -15.77 -13.01
N GLU A 369 -15.41 -16.08 -11.86
CA GLU A 369 -16.83 -16.43 -11.75
C GLU A 369 -17.73 -15.17 -11.67
#